data_84f114ffedbf8bb5fe9fe10945dc0a06
#
_entry.id   84f114ffedbf8bb5fe9fe10945dc0a06
#
_cell.length_a   1.000
_cell.length_b   1.000
_cell.length_c   1.000
_cell.angle_alpha   90.00
_cell.angle_beta   90.00
_cell.angle_gamma   90.00
#
_symmetry.space_group_name_H-M   'P 1'
#
loop_
_entity.id
_entity.type
_entity.pdbx_description
1 polymer ?
#
loop_
_entity_poly.entity_id
_entity_poly.type
_entity_poly.pdbx_seq_one_letter_code
_entity_poly.pdbx_strand_id
1 'polypeptide(L)'
;WPEIWQMNREQIRNPHRIYPGDIIIVEDTVHGRRLRMANEKGTVRLSPRIRVEESAMQAIPSIPAEKIEPFLDQPLVIEKGKLDKAPVVLGSSDDRVILSTGDKIYIRDLPADQGAIWQVFRSGKALTDPDQNNRILGYEAVYLGTFEITDFAAISTARVTRSVQEILKGDRLLPLSAEEIDNYLPHAPDFSVAGRIISVYGGVNEIGENMIVTLNLGSNSGIEPGHVLAVYHEN
;
A
#
# COMPACT_ATOMS: atom_id res chain seq x y z
N TRP A 1 -40.26 12.30 -49.61
CA TRP A 1 -39.46 13.36 -49.00
C TRP A 1 -40.18 14.71 -48.98
N PRO A 2 -40.83 15.19 -50.05
CA PRO A 2 -41.52 16.48 -50.05
C PRO A 2 -42.60 16.61 -48.98
N GLU A 3 -43.38 15.57 -48.74
CA GLU A 3 -44.43 15.56 -47.72
C GLU A 3 -43.89 15.66 -46.29
N ILE A 4 -42.81 14.93 -46.00
CA ILE A 4 -42.16 14.97 -44.70
C ILE A 4 -41.53 16.34 -44.44
N TRP A 5 -40.98 16.98 -45.46
CA TRP A 5 -40.45 18.33 -45.36
C TRP A 5 -41.55 19.38 -45.18
N GLN A 6 -42.67 19.26 -45.85
CA GLN A 6 -43.78 20.20 -45.69
C GLN A 6 -44.32 20.20 -44.25
N MET A 7 -44.34 19.07 -43.62
CA MET A 7 -44.77 18.94 -42.18
C MET A 7 -43.74 19.54 -41.21
N ASN A 8 -42.52 19.78 -41.61
CA ASN A 8 -41.39 20.24 -40.77
C ASN A 8 -40.73 21.53 -41.28
N ARG A 9 -41.42 22.30 -42.11
CA ARG A 9 -40.90 23.49 -42.82
C ARG A 9 -40.39 24.60 -41.89
N GLU A 10 -40.95 24.71 -40.67
CA GLU A 10 -40.52 25.69 -39.69
C GLU A 10 -39.15 25.34 -39.05
N GLN A 11 -38.82 24.06 -38.95
CA GLN A 11 -37.59 23.58 -38.36
C GLN A 11 -36.50 23.29 -39.39
N ILE A 12 -36.87 22.79 -40.56
CA ILE A 12 -35.95 22.54 -41.65
C ILE A 12 -36.21 23.57 -42.79
N ARG A 13 -35.59 24.73 -42.68
CA ARG A 13 -35.81 25.85 -43.63
C ARG A 13 -35.37 25.52 -45.05
N ASN A 14 -34.40 24.59 -45.21
CA ASN A 14 -33.91 24.18 -46.52
C ASN A 14 -33.63 22.67 -46.55
N PRO A 15 -34.45 21.87 -47.29
CA PRO A 15 -34.30 20.41 -47.36
C PRO A 15 -33.00 19.94 -48.05
N HIS A 16 -32.33 20.85 -48.77
CA HIS A 16 -31.08 20.56 -49.48
C HIS A 16 -29.83 20.72 -48.60
N ARG A 17 -29.98 21.09 -47.29
CA ARG A 17 -28.89 21.25 -46.35
C ARG A 17 -28.77 20.10 -45.32
N ILE A 18 -29.21 18.92 -45.69
CA ILE A 18 -28.97 17.69 -44.93
C ILE A 18 -27.79 16.97 -45.57
N TYR A 19 -26.75 16.77 -44.80
CA TYR A 19 -25.51 16.16 -45.29
C TYR A 19 -25.39 14.72 -44.82
N PRO A 20 -24.64 13.87 -45.55
CA PRO A 20 -24.30 12.53 -45.03
C PRO A 20 -23.60 12.64 -43.66
N GLY A 21 -24.18 11.98 -42.66
CA GLY A 21 -23.70 12.03 -41.27
C GLY A 21 -24.61 12.83 -40.34
N ASP A 22 -25.58 13.61 -40.87
CA ASP A 22 -26.57 14.27 -40.02
C ASP A 22 -27.56 13.26 -39.44
N ILE A 23 -27.79 13.34 -38.13
CA ILE A 23 -28.74 12.45 -37.41
C ILE A 23 -30.06 13.18 -37.27
N ILE A 24 -31.13 12.60 -37.81
CA ILE A 24 -32.50 13.10 -37.75
C ILE A 24 -33.24 12.28 -36.69
N ILE A 25 -33.81 12.95 -35.70
CA ILE A 25 -34.58 12.33 -34.63
C ILE A 25 -36.07 12.57 -34.90
N VAL A 26 -36.86 11.51 -34.82
CA VAL A 26 -38.34 11.58 -34.88
C VAL A 26 -38.83 11.71 -33.44
N GLU A 27 -39.51 12.81 -33.13
CA GLU A 27 -40.16 13.02 -31.81
C GLU A 27 -41.69 12.93 -31.99
N ASP A 28 -42.31 12.12 -31.16
CA ASP A 28 -43.79 12.08 -31.05
C ASP A 28 -44.22 13.18 -30.07
N THR A 29 -44.90 14.21 -30.61
CA THR A 29 -45.44 15.31 -29.79
C THR A 29 -46.95 15.22 -29.73
N VAL A 30 -47.58 16.00 -28.81
CA VAL A 30 -49.04 16.09 -28.64
C VAL A 30 -49.74 16.55 -29.91
N HIS A 31 -49.00 17.18 -30.87
CA HIS A 31 -49.53 17.71 -32.14
C HIS A 31 -49.05 16.86 -33.37
N GLY A 32 -48.53 15.64 -33.12
CA GLY A 32 -48.07 14.73 -34.19
C GLY A 32 -46.56 14.52 -34.17
N ARG A 33 -46.10 13.75 -35.14
CA ARG A 33 -44.67 13.42 -35.31
C ARG A 33 -43.90 14.59 -35.91
N ARG A 34 -42.79 14.95 -35.28
CA ARG A 34 -41.86 15.98 -35.78
C ARG A 34 -40.47 15.41 -36.00
N LEU A 35 -39.77 15.97 -37.01
CA LEU A 35 -38.36 15.67 -37.25
C LEU A 35 -37.49 16.80 -36.71
N ARG A 36 -36.44 16.43 -35.98
CA ARG A 36 -35.42 17.35 -35.45
C ARG A 36 -34.01 16.87 -35.81
N MET A 37 -33.16 17.81 -36.17
CA MET A 37 -31.72 17.49 -36.36
C MET A 37 -31.05 17.38 -34.97
N ALA A 38 -30.29 16.30 -34.74
CA ALA A 38 -29.60 16.08 -33.48
C ALA A 38 -28.55 17.15 -33.15
N ASN A 39 -28.09 17.89 -34.16
CA ASN A 39 -27.04 18.90 -34.04
C ASN A 39 -27.55 20.35 -33.88
N GLU A 40 -28.84 20.60 -33.74
CA GLU A 40 -29.30 21.93 -33.31
C GLU A 40 -28.85 22.14 -31.86
N LYS A 41 -27.75 22.91 -31.72
CA LYS A 41 -27.36 23.49 -30.44
C LYS A 41 -28.47 24.42 -29.96
N GLY A 42 -29.53 23.86 -29.37
CA GLY A 42 -30.48 24.63 -28.61
C GLY A 42 -29.69 25.39 -27.55
N THR A 43 -29.86 26.70 -27.48
CA THR A 43 -29.28 27.51 -26.40
C THR A 43 -29.88 26.99 -25.11
N VAL A 44 -29.16 26.10 -24.42
CA VAL A 44 -29.52 25.65 -23.09
C VAL A 44 -29.23 26.83 -22.16
N ARG A 45 -30.30 27.49 -21.70
CA ARG A 45 -30.22 28.50 -20.68
C ARG A 45 -29.87 27.78 -19.38
N LEU A 46 -28.57 27.73 -19.08
CA LEU A 46 -28.05 27.19 -17.82
C LEU A 46 -28.51 28.14 -16.71
N SER A 47 -29.58 27.81 -16.04
CA SER A 47 -29.87 28.37 -14.73
C SER A 47 -28.82 27.82 -13.77
N PRO A 48 -28.16 28.64 -12.94
CA PRO A 48 -27.28 28.16 -11.91
C PRO A 48 -28.15 27.39 -10.88
N ARG A 49 -28.27 26.10 -11.10
CA ARG A 49 -28.72 25.18 -10.07
C ARG A 49 -27.47 24.67 -9.39
N ILE A 50 -27.38 24.92 -8.10
CA ILE A 50 -26.43 24.22 -7.24
C ILE A 50 -26.78 22.74 -7.37
N ARG A 51 -26.01 22.02 -8.17
CA ARG A 51 -26.02 20.56 -8.16
C ARG A 51 -25.19 20.19 -6.95
N VAL A 52 -25.83 19.94 -5.84
CA VAL A 52 -25.22 19.22 -4.75
C VAL A 52 -25.03 17.80 -5.26
N GLU A 53 -23.93 17.51 -5.88
CA GLU A 53 -23.46 16.15 -5.96
C GLU A 53 -23.05 15.81 -4.53
N GLU A 54 -23.87 15.03 -3.86
CA GLU A 54 -23.36 14.21 -2.78
C GLU A 54 -22.29 13.34 -3.43
N SER A 55 -21.05 13.82 -3.39
CA SER A 55 -19.91 12.93 -3.54
C SER A 55 -20.11 11.89 -2.46
N ALA A 56 -20.59 10.71 -2.84
CA ALA A 56 -20.55 9.58 -1.95
C ALA A 56 -19.07 9.49 -1.58
N MET A 57 -18.73 10.00 -0.40
CA MET A 57 -17.47 9.69 0.22
C MET A 57 -17.48 8.18 0.38
N GLN A 58 -16.97 7.48 -0.64
CA GLN A 58 -16.69 6.08 -0.48
C GLN A 58 -15.70 6.05 0.66
N ALA A 59 -16.10 5.42 1.75
CA ALA A 59 -15.20 5.13 2.85
C ALA A 59 -13.94 4.53 2.23
N ILE A 60 -12.78 5.06 2.63
CA ILE A 60 -11.49 4.53 2.16
C ILE A 60 -11.54 3.03 2.45
N PRO A 61 -11.42 2.15 1.44
CA PRO A 61 -11.53 0.71 1.67
C PRO A 61 -10.45 0.31 2.66
N SER A 62 -10.84 -0.21 3.82
CA SER A 62 -9.90 -0.73 4.79
C SER A 62 -9.19 -1.95 4.18
N ILE A 63 -7.88 -1.99 4.30
CA ILE A 63 -7.12 -3.20 3.94
C ILE A 63 -7.53 -4.27 4.95
N PRO A 64 -7.91 -5.48 4.52
CA PRO A 64 -8.25 -6.56 5.44
C PRO A 64 -7.12 -6.79 6.46
N ALA A 65 -7.45 -6.83 7.74
CA ALA A 65 -6.48 -7.00 8.83
C ALA A 65 -5.58 -8.22 8.61
N GLU A 66 -6.13 -9.30 8.08
CA GLU A 66 -5.42 -10.54 7.73
C GLU A 66 -4.23 -10.33 6.77
N LYS A 67 -4.29 -9.29 5.92
CA LYS A 67 -3.20 -8.95 5.00
C LYS A 67 -2.13 -8.07 5.65
N ILE A 68 -2.49 -7.32 6.67
CA ILE A 68 -1.60 -6.37 7.37
C ILE A 68 -0.96 -7.04 8.59
N GLU A 69 -1.72 -7.88 9.30
CA GLU A 69 -1.31 -8.53 10.55
C GLU A 69 0.10 -9.17 10.50
N PRO A 70 0.50 -9.89 9.42
CA PRO A 70 1.85 -10.45 9.33
C PRO A 70 2.98 -9.41 9.35
N PHE A 71 2.66 -8.13 9.13
CA PHE A 71 3.62 -7.05 9.00
C PHE A 71 3.59 -6.07 10.18
N LEU A 72 2.50 -6.05 10.95
CA LEU A 72 2.37 -5.18 12.10
C LEU A 72 3.30 -5.61 13.25
N ASP A 73 3.57 -6.90 13.35
CA ASP A 73 4.40 -7.46 14.42
C ASP A 73 5.90 -7.50 14.09
N GLN A 74 6.31 -7.01 12.92
CA GLN A 74 7.68 -7.18 12.44
C GLN A 74 8.30 -5.85 12.05
N PRO A 75 9.43 -5.46 12.63
CA PRO A 75 10.17 -4.30 12.18
C PRO A 75 10.72 -4.58 10.77
N LEU A 76 10.29 -3.80 9.78
CA LEU A 76 10.76 -3.91 8.40
C LEU A 76 11.96 -3.00 8.12
N VAL A 77 12.14 -1.98 8.97
CA VAL A 77 13.25 -1.03 8.93
C VAL A 77 13.91 -0.96 10.29
N ILE A 78 15.24 -1.04 10.31
CA ILE A 78 16.05 -0.95 11.53
C ILE A 78 17.10 0.14 11.38
N GLU A 79 17.41 0.79 12.49
CA GLU A 79 18.50 1.75 12.57
C GLU A 79 19.87 1.10 12.39
N LYS A 80 20.83 1.88 11.88
CA LYS A 80 22.21 1.44 11.75
C LYS A 80 22.77 0.99 13.10
N GLY A 81 23.33 -0.22 13.12
CA GLY A 81 23.99 -0.78 14.29
C GLY A 81 23.07 -1.39 15.36
N LYS A 82 21.74 -1.29 15.22
CA LYS A 82 20.79 -1.91 16.15
C LYS A 82 20.93 -3.43 16.15
N LEU A 83 20.98 -4.05 14.96
CA LEU A 83 21.23 -5.49 14.84
C LEU A 83 22.64 -5.92 15.26
N ASP A 84 23.65 -5.08 15.10
CA ASP A 84 25.03 -5.46 15.47
C ASP A 84 25.17 -5.76 16.97
N LYS A 85 24.37 -5.10 17.81
CA LYS A 85 24.31 -5.26 19.26
C LYS A 85 23.26 -6.28 19.71
N ALA A 86 22.43 -6.76 18.82
CA ALA A 86 21.37 -7.69 19.13
C ALA A 86 21.91 -9.11 19.43
N PRO A 87 21.19 -9.93 20.19
CA PRO A 87 21.54 -11.33 20.43
C PRO A 87 21.77 -12.08 19.11
N VAL A 88 22.68 -13.03 19.11
CA VAL A 88 23.13 -13.72 17.89
C VAL A 88 22.92 -15.22 17.96
N VAL A 89 22.44 -15.80 16.85
CA VAL A 89 22.32 -17.24 16.64
C VAL A 89 23.73 -17.85 16.51
N LEU A 90 24.05 -18.81 17.37
CA LEU A 90 25.33 -19.53 17.34
C LEU A 90 25.26 -20.79 16.48
N GLY A 91 24.09 -21.41 16.37
CA GLY A 91 23.85 -22.65 15.62
C GLY A 91 22.90 -23.59 16.37
N SER A 92 22.79 -24.82 15.86
CA SER A 92 22.02 -25.91 16.48
C SER A 92 22.91 -26.89 17.24
N SER A 93 22.27 -27.77 18.03
CA SER A 93 22.94 -28.87 18.71
C SER A 93 23.56 -29.90 17.75
N ASP A 94 23.05 -29.99 16.54
CA ASP A 94 23.40 -31.02 15.55
C ASP A 94 24.33 -30.48 14.43
N ASP A 95 24.97 -29.33 14.66
CA ASP A 95 25.85 -28.64 13.69
C ASP A 95 25.20 -28.39 12.31
N ARG A 96 23.87 -28.25 12.28
CA ARG A 96 23.14 -27.94 11.04
C ARG A 96 23.45 -26.53 10.58
N VAL A 97 23.67 -26.38 9.28
CA VAL A 97 23.91 -25.08 8.64
C VAL A 97 22.61 -24.28 8.54
N ILE A 98 21.51 -24.96 8.21
CA ILE A 98 20.18 -24.37 8.06
C ILE A 98 19.31 -24.83 9.21
N LEU A 99 18.69 -23.87 9.89
CA LEU A 99 17.82 -24.10 11.04
C LEU A 99 16.36 -24.02 10.58
N SER A 100 15.57 -24.98 11.02
CA SER A 100 14.17 -25.15 10.63
C SER A 100 13.26 -25.25 11.87
N THR A 101 11.97 -25.15 11.66
CA THR A 101 10.96 -25.29 12.73
C THR A 101 11.16 -26.60 13.52
N GLY A 102 11.20 -26.48 14.83
CA GLY A 102 11.42 -27.58 15.77
C GLY A 102 12.87 -27.75 16.23
N ASP A 103 13.84 -27.17 15.52
CA ASP A 103 15.24 -27.27 15.87
C ASP A 103 15.55 -26.58 17.21
N LYS A 104 16.45 -27.19 17.98
CA LYS A 104 17.04 -26.62 19.19
C LYS A 104 18.25 -25.81 18.81
N ILE A 105 18.31 -24.56 19.23
CA ILE A 105 19.34 -23.59 18.87
C ILE A 105 19.98 -22.96 20.10
N TYR A 106 21.16 -22.42 19.92
CA TYR A 106 21.93 -21.70 20.91
C TYR A 106 22.05 -20.22 20.51
N ILE A 107 21.87 -19.35 21.51
CA ILE A 107 21.87 -17.90 21.33
C ILE A 107 22.81 -17.28 22.35
N ARG A 108 23.61 -16.31 21.94
CA ARG A 108 24.49 -15.54 22.82
C ARG A 108 23.95 -14.12 23.00
N ASP A 109 24.27 -13.54 24.15
CA ASP A 109 23.95 -12.15 24.54
C ASP A 109 22.45 -11.88 24.65
N LEU A 110 21.65 -12.88 25.03
CA LEU A 110 20.22 -12.76 25.19
C LEU A 110 19.86 -12.19 26.56
N PRO A 111 19.19 -11.01 26.66
CA PRO A 111 18.69 -10.48 27.91
C PRO A 111 17.47 -11.28 28.39
N ALA A 112 17.44 -11.58 29.71
CA ALA A 112 16.40 -12.42 30.31
C ALA A 112 15.11 -11.66 30.66
N ASP A 113 15.12 -10.33 30.62
CA ASP A 113 14.04 -9.42 31.03
C ASP A 113 13.07 -9.04 29.90
N GLN A 114 13.31 -9.51 28.66
CA GLN A 114 12.55 -9.11 27.48
C GLN A 114 11.60 -10.20 26.95
N GLY A 115 11.22 -11.14 27.82
CA GLY A 115 10.26 -12.20 27.48
C GLY A 115 10.87 -13.41 26.78
N ALA A 116 10.01 -14.40 26.53
CA ALA A 116 10.44 -15.70 25.97
C ALA A 116 10.30 -15.81 24.45
N ILE A 117 9.57 -14.92 23.79
CA ILE A 117 9.32 -14.97 22.34
C ILE A 117 10.19 -13.94 21.63
N TRP A 118 10.94 -14.39 20.66
CA TRP A 118 11.89 -13.58 19.92
C TRP A 118 11.76 -13.81 18.41
N GLN A 119 11.94 -12.74 17.66
CA GLN A 119 11.95 -12.77 16.21
C GLN A 119 13.38 -12.72 15.69
N VAL A 120 13.62 -13.43 14.59
CA VAL A 120 14.94 -13.54 13.97
C VAL A 120 15.00 -12.75 12.69
N PHE A 121 16.05 -11.96 12.55
CA PHE A 121 16.23 -11.06 11.42
C PHE A 121 17.64 -11.17 10.84
N ARG A 122 17.71 -10.88 9.54
CA ARG A 122 18.96 -10.61 8.83
C ARG A 122 18.95 -9.18 8.32
N SER A 123 20.09 -8.48 8.44
CA SER A 123 20.24 -7.17 7.84
C SER A 123 20.19 -7.27 6.32
N GLY A 124 19.23 -6.57 5.72
CA GLY A 124 19.08 -6.45 4.28
C GLY A 124 19.83 -5.24 3.72
N LYS A 125 19.34 -4.71 2.61
CA LYS A 125 19.93 -3.57 1.91
C LYS A 125 19.81 -2.27 2.71
N ALA A 126 20.75 -1.33 2.49
CA ALA A 126 20.64 0.02 3.00
C ALA A 126 19.47 0.76 2.30
N LEU A 127 18.65 1.41 3.09
CA LEU A 127 17.56 2.26 2.63
C LEU A 127 18.10 3.69 2.55
N THR A 128 18.18 4.24 1.35
CA THR A 128 18.76 5.56 1.10
C THR A 128 17.72 6.55 0.63
N ASP A 129 17.87 7.81 1.02
CA ASP A 129 17.03 8.89 0.56
C ASP A 129 17.63 9.55 -0.68
N PRO A 130 17.01 9.42 -1.85
CA PRO A 130 17.52 10.04 -3.07
C PRO A 130 17.43 11.56 -3.04
N ASP A 131 16.51 12.12 -2.26
CA ASP A 131 16.30 13.57 -2.14
C ASP A 131 17.34 14.21 -1.18
N GLN A 132 18.03 13.40 -0.36
CA GLN A 132 19.06 13.83 0.58
C GLN A 132 20.45 13.26 0.24
N ASN A 133 20.86 13.35 -1.00
CA ASN A 133 22.20 12.91 -1.46
C ASN A 133 22.51 11.44 -1.10
N ASN A 134 21.52 10.56 -1.22
CA ASN A 134 21.59 9.14 -0.87
C ASN A 134 22.00 8.87 0.60
N ARG A 135 21.57 9.74 1.50
CA ARG A 135 21.76 9.52 2.94
C ARG A 135 21.09 8.21 3.35
N ILE A 136 21.79 7.40 4.11
CA ILE A 136 21.23 6.16 4.67
C ILE A 136 20.24 6.52 5.79
N LEU A 137 19.00 6.15 5.62
CA LEU A 137 17.92 6.30 6.61
C LEU A 137 17.85 5.11 7.57
N GLY A 138 18.18 3.92 7.10
CA GLY A 138 18.13 2.68 7.86
C GLY A 138 18.53 1.48 7.00
N TYR A 139 18.25 0.30 7.51
CA TYR A 139 18.46 -0.96 6.80
C TYR A 139 17.18 -1.77 6.79
N GLU A 140 16.94 -2.48 5.73
CA GLU A 140 15.85 -3.44 5.64
C GLU A 140 16.08 -4.56 6.66
N ALA A 141 15.05 -4.90 7.43
CA ALA A 141 15.05 -6.05 8.34
C ALA A 141 14.34 -7.21 7.65
N VAL A 142 15.09 -8.21 7.22
CA VAL A 142 14.52 -9.41 6.62
C VAL A 142 14.12 -10.37 7.74
N TYR A 143 12.82 -10.55 7.94
CA TYR A 143 12.30 -11.49 8.92
C TYR A 143 12.51 -12.94 8.46
N LEU A 144 13.07 -13.77 9.33
CA LEU A 144 13.40 -15.16 9.04
C LEU A 144 12.51 -16.15 9.80
N GLY A 145 12.09 -15.80 11.02
CA GLY A 145 11.30 -16.69 11.84
C GLY A 145 11.13 -16.22 13.27
N THR A 146 10.52 -17.07 14.09
CA THR A 146 10.28 -16.82 15.51
C THR A 146 10.86 -17.96 16.36
N PHE A 147 11.41 -17.59 17.51
CA PHE A 147 11.96 -18.50 18.50
C PHE A 147 11.23 -18.36 19.82
N GLU A 148 11.13 -19.49 20.53
CA GLU A 148 10.72 -19.54 21.94
C GLU A 148 11.93 -19.94 22.77
N ILE A 149 12.30 -19.09 23.73
CA ILE A 149 13.42 -19.34 24.63
C ILE A 149 13.00 -20.36 25.65
N THR A 150 13.74 -21.45 25.72
CA THR A 150 13.49 -22.55 26.68
C THR A 150 14.36 -22.48 27.91
N ASP A 151 15.52 -21.84 27.81
CA ASP A 151 16.45 -21.67 28.93
C ASP A 151 17.28 -20.40 28.75
N PHE A 152 17.34 -19.58 29.81
CA PHE A 152 18.14 -18.35 29.83
C PHE A 152 19.45 -18.60 30.56
N ALA A 153 20.56 -18.45 29.86
CA ALA A 153 21.91 -18.63 30.41
C ALA A 153 22.89 -17.72 29.64
N ALA A 154 24.20 -17.81 29.95
CA ALA A 154 25.24 -17.12 29.18
C ALA A 154 25.20 -17.50 27.67
N ILE A 155 24.83 -18.74 27.40
CA ILE A 155 24.40 -19.22 26.08
C ILE A 155 23.00 -19.78 26.31
N SER A 156 22.01 -18.99 25.87
CA SER A 156 20.60 -19.36 25.99
C SER A 156 20.22 -20.43 25.00
N THR A 157 19.21 -21.22 25.37
CA THR A 157 18.66 -22.24 24.49
C THR A 157 17.27 -21.81 24.02
N ALA A 158 16.98 -22.01 22.75
CA ALA A 158 15.67 -21.75 22.19
C ALA A 158 15.21 -22.86 21.24
N ARG A 159 13.93 -22.85 20.91
CA ARG A 159 13.30 -23.69 19.90
C ARG A 159 12.79 -22.81 18.77
N VAL A 160 13.01 -23.21 17.54
CA VAL A 160 12.41 -22.56 16.38
C VAL A 160 10.93 -22.91 16.33
N THR A 161 10.05 -21.92 16.53
CA THR A 161 8.59 -22.12 16.46
C THR A 161 8.04 -21.86 15.08
N ARG A 162 8.67 -20.92 14.35
CA ARG A 162 8.32 -20.59 12.96
C ARG A 162 9.57 -20.26 12.17
N SER A 163 9.65 -20.77 10.95
CA SER A 163 10.68 -20.42 9.97
C SER A 163 9.99 -20.10 8.65
N VAL A 164 10.21 -18.90 8.10
CA VAL A 164 9.68 -18.44 6.80
C VAL A 164 10.77 -18.36 5.75
N GLN A 165 12.02 -18.23 6.19
CA GLN A 165 13.23 -18.26 5.38
C GLN A 165 14.32 -19.04 6.10
N GLU A 166 15.39 -19.35 5.40
CA GLU A 166 16.57 -20.04 5.98
C GLU A 166 17.22 -19.23 7.08
N ILE A 167 17.28 -19.80 8.29
CA ILE A 167 17.94 -19.21 9.45
C ILE A 167 19.34 -19.77 9.52
N LEU A 168 20.32 -18.90 9.64
CA LEU A 168 21.74 -19.23 9.63
C LEU A 168 22.44 -18.77 10.92
N LYS A 169 23.59 -19.35 11.18
CA LYS A 169 24.53 -18.84 12.19
C LYS A 169 24.88 -17.39 11.90
N GLY A 170 24.79 -16.53 12.90
CA GLY A 170 25.06 -15.09 12.80
C GLY A 170 23.81 -14.23 12.61
N ASP A 171 22.65 -14.81 12.32
CA ASP A 171 21.40 -14.07 12.31
C ASP A 171 21.09 -13.50 13.70
N ARG A 172 20.37 -12.42 13.76
CA ARG A 172 20.15 -11.60 14.95
C ARG A 172 18.72 -11.68 15.46
N LEU A 173 18.54 -11.48 16.74
CA LEU A 173 17.24 -11.55 17.37
C LEU A 173 16.80 -10.18 17.89
N LEU A 174 15.50 -9.93 17.76
CA LEU A 174 14.82 -8.81 18.41
C LEU A 174 13.66 -9.39 19.24
N PRO A 175 13.38 -8.82 20.43
CA PRO A 175 12.23 -9.25 21.19
C PRO A 175 10.95 -9.00 20.40
N LEU A 176 9.96 -9.87 20.56
CA LEU A 176 8.63 -9.59 20.02
C LEU A 176 8.10 -8.38 20.78
N SER A 177 7.96 -7.27 20.08
CA SER A 177 7.33 -6.08 20.65
C SER A 177 5.84 -6.37 20.78
N ALA A 178 5.34 -6.31 22.00
CA ALA A 178 3.89 -6.32 22.27
C ALA A 178 3.34 -4.91 21.98
N GLU A 179 3.61 -4.36 20.81
CA GLU A 179 2.88 -3.18 20.37
C GLU A 179 1.43 -3.61 20.19
N GLU A 180 0.55 -3.00 20.97
CA GLU A 180 -0.89 -3.19 20.80
C GLU A 180 -1.20 -2.84 19.34
N ILE A 181 -1.87 -3.77 18.66
CA ILE A 181 -2.41 -3.52 17.33
C ILE A 181 -3.53 -2.50 17.55
N ASP A 182 -3.18 -1.24 17.54
CA ASP A 182 -4.17 -0.18 17.50
C ASP A 182 -4.99 -0.39 16.23
N ASN A 183 -6.31 -0.38 16.38
CA ASN A 183 -7.23 -0.40 15.26
C ASN A 183 -7.01 0.90 14.45
N TYR A 184 -6.11 0.85 13.48
CA TYR A 184 -5.81 1.98 12.63
C TYR A 184 -7.04 2.34 11.80
N LEU A 185 -7.61 3.50 12.08
CA LEU A 185 -8.65 4.06 11.24
C LEU A 185 -7.98 4.81 10.08
N PRO A 186 -8.17 4.36 8.82
CA PRO A 186 -7.58 5.04 7.67
C PRO A 186 -8.06 6.49 7.58
N HIS A 187 -7.14 7.44 7.50
CA HIS A 187 -7.43 8.87 7.36
C HIS A 187 -6.35 9.58 6.54
N ALA A 188 -6.68 10.73 5.99
CA ALA A 188 -5.70 11.56 5.29
C ALA A 188 -4.90 12.38 6.30
N PRO A 189 -3.61 12.69 6.01
CA PRO A 189 -2.87 13.68 6.78
C PRO A 189 -3.55 15.06 6.75
N ASP A 190 -3.56 15.78 7.86
CA ASP A 190 -4.13 17.13 7.96
C ASP A 190 -3.26 18.20 7.25
N PHE A 191 -2.16 17.80 6.66
CA PHE A 191 -1.18 18.67 6.00
C PHE A 191 -0.74 18.06 4.65
N SER A 192 -0.23 18.93 3.77
CA SER A 192 0.33 18.45 2.51
C SER A 192 1.72 17.86 2.74
N VAL A 193 1.90 16.60 2.35
CA VAL A 193 3.15 15.87 2.45
C VAL A 193 3.45 15.17 1.13
N ALA A 194 4.71 15.19 0.73
CA ALA A 194 5.21 14.47 -0.43
C ALA A 194 6.48 13.72 -0.06
N GLY A 195 6.65 12.53 -0.61
CA GLY A 195 7.82 11.69 -0.40
C GLY A 195 7.98 10.68 -1.52
N ARG A 196 9.02 9.84 -1.42
CA ARG A 196 9.34 8.84 -2.44
C ARG A 196 9.29 7.44 -1.87
N ILE A 197 8.87 6.50 -2.71
CA ILE A 197 9.05 5.07 -2.44
C ILE A 197 10.53 4.75 -2.69
N ILE A 198 11.24 4.34 -1.65
CA ILE A 198 12.68 4.05 -1.69
C ILE A 198 13.01 2.56 -1.74
N SER A 199 12.05 1.72 -1.38
CA SER A 199 12.20 0.27 -1.43
C SER A 199 10.85 -0.44 -1.53
N VAL A 200 10.86 -1.61 -2.13
CA VAL A 200 9.78 -2.59 -2.06
C VAL A 200 10.28 -3.76 -1.22
N TYR A 201 9.50 -4.18 -0.23
CA TYR A 201 9.86 -5.31 0.63
C TYR A 201 9.92 -6.61 -0.17
N GLY A 202 10.96 -7.42 0.08
CA GLY A 202 11.16 -8.66 -0.67
C GLY A 202 11.95 -8.52 -1.97
N GLY A 203 12.51 -7.32 -2.27
CA GLY A 203 13.52 -7.14 -3.32
C GLY A 203 13.00 -7.09 -4.76
N VAL A 204 11.70 -6.88 -4.96
CA VAL A 204 11.09 -6.74 -6.30
C VAL A 204 11.19 -5.28 -6.76
N ASN A 205 11.47 -5.04 -8.04
CA ASN A 205 11.57 -3.68 -8.60
C ASN A 205 10.22 -3.14 -9.12
N GLU A 206 9.22 -4.02 -9.25
CA GLU A 206 7.88 -3.65 -9.70
C GLU A 206 6.94 -3.59 -8.51
N ILE A 207 6.11 -2.56 -8.45
CA ILE A 207 5.14 -2.36 -7.37
C ILE A 207 3.77 -2.84 -7.87
N GLY A 208 3.24 -3.85 -7.18
CA GLY A 208 1.90 -4.38 -7.42
C GLY A 208 0.94 -4.07 -6.27
N GLU A 209 -0.31 -4.44 -6.48
CA GLU A 209 -1.34 -4.34 -5.45
C GLU A 209 -0.98 -5.21 -4.21
N ASN A 210 -1.23 -4.70 -3.02
CA ASN A 210 -0.95 -5.34 -1.72
C ASN A 210 0.55 -5.59 -1.44
N MET A 211 1.45 -4.90 -2.11
CA MET A 211 2.88 -4.97 -1.80
C MET A 211 3.25 -3.91 -0.75
N ILE A 212 4.21 -4.26 0.10
CA ILE A 212 4.74 -3.36 1.12
C ILE A 212 5.88 -2.55 0.54
N VAL A 213 5.79 -1.25 0.72
CA VAL A 213 6.79 -0.30 0.28
C VAL A 213 7.35 0.49 1.45
N THR A 214 8.61 0.89 1.34
CA THR A 214 9.25 1.81 2.30
C THR A 214 9.30 3.20 1.69
N LEU A 215 8.90 4.19 2.47
CA LEU A 215 8.97 5.60 2.09
C LEU A 215 10.18 6.28 2.75
N ASN A 216 10.64 7.39 2.17
CA ASN A 216 11.59 8.30 2.83
C ASN A 216 10.92 9.26 3.84
N LEU A 217 9.69 8.93 4.24
CA LEU A 217 8.88 9.66 5.21
C LEU A 217 8.69 8.82 6.48
N GLY A 218 8.53 9.48 7.60
CA GLY A 218 8.27 8.83 8.88
C GLY A 218 7.70 9.81 9.91
N SER A 219 7.75 9.46 11.20
CA SER A 219 7.25 10.29 12.30
C SER A 219 7.88 11.68 12.34
N ASN A 220 9.15 11.82 11.96
CA ASN A 220 9.83 13.11 11.83
C ASN A 220 9.21 14.01 10.75
N SER A 221 8.49 13.44 9.80
CA SER A 221 7.75 14.16 8.75
C SER A 221 6.27 14.30 9.11
N GLY A 222 5.87 13.96 10.34
CA GLY A 222 4.49 14.00 10.80
C GLY A 222 3.63 12.85 10.30
N ILE A 223 4.21 11.81 9.71
CA ILE A 223 3.46 10.63 9.27
C ILE A 223 3.18 9.74 10.48
N GLU A 224 1.91 9.37 10.61
CA GLU A 224 1.40 8.53 11.69
C GLU A 224 0.76 7.26 11.13
N PRO A 225 0.66 6.19 11.94
CA PRO A 225 -0.07 4.99 11.57
C PRO A 225 -1.53 5.32 11.23
N GLY A 226 -2.03 4.78 10.12
CA GLY A 226 -3.38 5.07 9.61
C GLY A 226 -3.42 6.13 8.51
N HIS A 227 -2.36 6.93 8.30
CA HIS A 227 -2.33 7.87 7.18
C HIS A 227 -2.39 7.17 5.83
N VAL A 228 -3.30 7.63 4.97
CA VAL A 228 -3.46 7.14 3.59
C VAL A 228 -2.86 8.14 2.63
N LEU A 229 -1.95 7.67 1.79
CA LEU A 229 -1.22 8.48 0.81
C LEU A 229 -1.56 8.03 -0.61
N ALA A 230 -1.61 8.98 -1.54
CA ALA A 230 -1.77 8.68 -2.96
C ALA A 230 -0.39 8.43 -3.60
N VAL A 231 -0.31 7.44 -4.49
CA VAL A 231 0.90 7.14 -5.26
C VAL A 231 0.77 7.75 -6.64
N TYR A 232 1.77 8.51 -7.05
CA TYR A 232 1.86 9.12 -8.37
C TYR A 232 3.09 8.60 -9.09
N HIS A 233 2.96 8.41 -10.41
CA HIS A 233 4.10 8.12 -11.28
C HIS A 233 4.64 9.44 -11.81
N GLU A 234 5.94 9.69 -11.63
CA GLU A 234 6.64 10.83 -12.21
C GLU A 234 7.03 10.44 -13.65
N ASN A 235 6.46 11.14 -14.65
CA ASN A 235 6.75 10.93 -16.07
C ASN A 235 8.03 11.67 -16.47
#